data_9c82d8f6cf4060f4860d2429247acdcd
#
_entry.id   9c82d8f6cf4060f4860d2429247acdcd
#
_cell.length_a   1.000
_cell.length_b   1.000
_cell.length_c   1.000
_cell.angle_alpha   90.00
_cell.angle_beta   90.00
_cell.angle_gamma   90.00
#
_symmetry.space_group_name_H-M   'P 1'
#
loop_
_entity.id
_entity.type
_entity.pdbx_description
1 polymer ?
#
loop_
_entity_poly.entity_id
_entity_poly.type
_entity_poly.pdbx_seq_one_letter_code
_entity_poly.pdbx_strand_id
1 'polypeptide(L)'
;MIKKNFEEVSVRWVIALKAEAEEIINNYALERVANKPFPVYKNRDIDIWLVLSGIGQINAVAATTYLYVKSDASYNTIWINLGIVGSRNFKVGELVQIDKITSNDFPDNHYPSPATFKNNNLERSNLITVNKPEVLFENDGVYDMEGYAFFSFAKKIASYELVSVLKIISDIPGTDISKIDKFAVERLVLKKMPLIEKVLDNLLSLQEMLLLQQRIPKYFDEICQHKKFSFSQKVTLKKYLTQWQSRFPMRNPLGEIGQRMTASQILKKFSDNLSR
;
A
#
# COMPACT_ATOMS: atom_id res chain seq x y z
N MET A 1 11.77 15.22 1.15
CA MET A 1 10.86 15.90 2.10
C MET A 1 9.49 16.01 1.43
N ILE A 2 8.52 15.21 1.87
CA ILE A 2 7.18 15.11 1.30
C ILE A 2 6.46 16.44 1.48
N LYS A 3 6.32 17.23 0.40
CA LYS A 3 5.50 18.46 0.35
C LYS A 3 4.06 18.13 -0.10
N LYS A 4 3.41 17.12 0.49
CA LYS A 4 1.99 16.81 0.24
C LYS A 4 1.18 17.15 1.48
N ASN A 5 -0.10 17.50 1.29
CA ASN A 5 -1.07 17.69 2.39
C ASN A 5 -1.05 16.45 3.28
N PHE A 6 -0.48 16.58 4.48
CA PHE A 6 -0.28 15.49 5.43
C PHE A 6 -1.58 14.92 6.02
N GLU A 7 -2.72 15.57 5.80
CA GLU A 7 -4.02 15.17 6.36
C GLU A 7 -4.58 13.84 5.82
N GLU A 8 -4.05 13.33 4.70
CA GLU A 8 -4.59 12.11 4.06
C GLU A 8 -3.55 10.97 3.97
N VAL A 9 -2.34 11.16 4.47
CA VAL A 9 -1.28 10.11 4.45
C VAL A 9 -1.60 9.03 5.47
N SER A 10 -1.67 7.77 5.04
CA SER A 10 -1.84 6.62 5.92
C SER A 10 -0.97 5.46 5.44
N VAL A 11 0.07 5.11 6.21
CA VAL A 11 1.10 4.13 5.82
C VAL A 11 1.39 3.15 6.95
N ARG A 12 1.50 1.87 6.61
CA ARG A 12 1.86 0.78 7.53
C ARG A 12 3.04 0.00 6.99
N TRP A 13 4.11 -0.02 7.74
CA TRP A 13 5.28 -0.84 7.47
C TRP A 13 5.23 -2.13 8.28
N VAL A 14 5.45 -3.25 7.63
CA VAL A 14 5.61 -4.56 8.29
C VAL A 14 7.01 -5.07 7.97
N ILE A 15 7.86 -5.13 8.98
CA ILE A 15 9.28 -5.43 8.85
C ILE A 15 9.64 -6.51 9.88
N ALA A 16 10.45 -7.49 9.49
CA ALA A 16 10.74 -8.61 10.37
C ALA A 16 11.69 -8.22 11.50
N LEU A 17 12.80 -7.59 11.17
CA LEU A 17 13.91 -7.35 12.10
C LEU A 17 14.14 -5.87 12.37
N LYS A 18 14.60 -5.55 13.58
CA LYS A 18 14.92 -4.18 13.98
C LYS A 18 15.99 -3.56 13.08
N ALA A 19 17.00 -4.33 12.66
CA ALA A 19 18.05 -3.84 11.76
C ALA A 19 17.53 -3.40 10.38
N GLU A 20 16.50 -4.07 9.86
CA GLU A 20 15.84 -3.71 8.62
C GLU A 20 14.96 -2.44 8.77
N ALA A 21 14.47 -2.20 9.98
CA ALA A 21 13.53 -1.13 10.28
C ALA A 21 14.20 0.16 10.76
N GLU A 22 15.48 0.12 11.17
CA GLU A 22 16.15 1.25 11.86
C GLU A 22 16.09 2.53 11.04
N GLU A 23 16.41 2.44 9.74
CA GLU A 23 16.43 3.62 8.86
C GLU A 23 15.02 4.15 8.56
N ILE A 24 14.02 3.28 8.49
CA ILE A 24 12.61 3.69 8.36
C ILE A 24 12.15 4.42 9.62
N ILE A 25 12.50 3.89 10.81
CA ILE A 25 12.17 4.50 12.10
C ILE A 25 12.78 5.89 12.21
N ASN A 26 14.07 6.03 11.87
CA ASN A 26 14.81 7.27 11.94
C ASN A 26 14.28 8.30 10.92
N ASN A 27 14.12 7.87 9.66
CA ASN A 27 13.71 8.76 8.56
C ASN A 27 12.31 9.36 8.76
N TYR A 28 11.39 8.57 9.30
CA TYR A 28 10.01 9.01 9.57
C TYR A 28 9.77 9.41 11.04
N ALA A 29 10.80 9.56 11.86
CA ALA A 29 10.72 9.94 13.27
C ALA A 29 9.67 9.11 14.03
N LEU A 30 9.74 7.79 13.90
CA LEU A 30 8.78 6.88 14.53
C LEU A 30 9.18 6.60 15.98
N GLU A 31 8.26 6.82 16.92
CA GLU A 31 8.44 6.51 18.33
C GLU A 31 7.74 5.21 18.70
N ARG A 32 8.34 4.43 19.60
CA ARG A 32 7.75 3.19 20.05
C ARG A 32 6.52 3.43 20.93
N VAL A 33 5.36 2.93 20.49
CA VAL A 33 4.07 3.07 21.19
C VAL A 33 3.55 1.77 21.80
N ALA A 34 4.13 0.62 21.45
CA ALA A 34 3.85 -0.66 22.08
C ALA A 34 5.07 -1.59 22.00
N ASN A 35 5.11 -2.59 22.90
CA ASN A 35 6.17 -3.61 22.94
C ASN A 35 5.62 -5.05 22.83
N LYS A 36 4.38 -5.27 23.27
CA LYS A 36 3.72 -6.59 23.25
C LYS A 36 2.35 -6.46 22.60
N PRO A 37 1.86 -7.48 21.87
CA PRO A 37 2.57 -8.72 21.51
C PRO A 37 3.71 -8.47 20.52
N PHE A 38 3.71 -7.36 19.77
CA PHE A 38 4.75 -6.96 18.83
C PHE A 38 5.21 -5.53 19.13
N PRO A 39 6.50 -5.20 18.92
CA PRO A 39 6.97 -3.82 18.97
C PRO A 39 6.31 -3.01 17.85
N VAL A 40 5.64 -1.90 18.21
CA VAL A 40 4.98 -0.98 17.29
C VAL A 40 5.52 0.41 17.46
N TYR A 41 5.76 1.08 16.34
CA TYR A 41 6.25 2.44 16.26
C TYR A 41 5.25 3.29 15.47
N LYS A 42 5.16 4.57 15.80
CA LYS A 42 4.25 5.53 15.17
C LYS A 42 4.88 6.91 15.09
N ASN A 43 4.65 7.65 14.01
CA ASN A 43 4.93 9.08 13.97
C ASN A 43 3.86 9.84 14.78
N ARG A 44 4.23 10.97 15.41
CA ARG A 44 3.31 11.77 16.26
C ARG A 44 2.26 12.51 15.44
N ASP A 45 2.67 13.08 14.31
CA ASP A 45 1.89 14.06 13.56
C ASP A 45 1.28 13.48 12.28
N ILE A 46 1.87 12.42 11.73
CA ILE A 46 1.47 11.79 10.47
C ILE A 46 1.05 10.34 10.74
N ASP A 47 0.05 9.86 10.03
CA ASP A 47 -0.44 8.49 10.21
C ASP A 47 0.48 7.44 9.54
N ILE A 48 1.74 7.40 10.02
CA ILE A 48 2.74 6.40 9.63
C ILE A 48 3.04 5.51 10.82
N TRP A 49 2.87 4.20 10.62
CA TRP A 49 3.13 3.19 11.63
C TRP A 49 4.04 2.10 11.12
N LEU A 50 4.74 1.46 12.03
CA LEU A 50 5.60 0.31 11.75
C LEU A 50 5.41 -0.75 12.84
N VAL A 51 5.37 -2.02 12.43
CA VAL A 51 5.43 -3.16 13.34
C VAL A 51 6.65 -4.02 13.03
N LEU A 52 7.33 -4.47 14.08
CA LEU A 52 8.35 -5.52 13.98
C LEU A 52 7.67 -6.87 14.16
N SER A 53 7.56 -7.64 13.08
CA SER A 53 6.85 -8.92 13.11
C SER A 53 7.66 -10.05 13.76
N GLY A 54 8.98 -9.98 13.69
CA GLY A 54 9.82 -11.16 13.84
C GLY A 54 9.80 -12.01 12.57
N ILE A 55 10.64 -13.04 12.55
CA ILE A 55 10.86 -13.93 11.40
C ILE A 55 9.71 -14.93 11.26
N GLY A 56 9.30 -15.19 10.01
CA GLY A 56 8.43 -16.29 9.61
C GLY A 56 6.98 -15.89 9.36
N GLN A 57 6.31 -16.71 8.54
CA GLN A 57 4.98 -16.44 8.00
C GLN A 57 3.90 -16.22 9.08
N ILE A 58 3.91 -17.03 10.15
CA ILE A 58 2.95 -16.93 11.25
C ILE A 58 3.10 -15.57 11.96
N ASN A 59 4.31 -15.16 12.24
CA ASN A 59 4.60 -13.88 12.87
C ASN A 59 4.22 -12.71 11.96
N ALA A 60 4.52 -12.81 10.66
CA ALA A 60 4.18 -11.77 9.69
C ALA A 60 2.66 -11.52 9.60
N VAL A 61 1.83 -12.57 9.47
CA VAL A 61 0.37 -12.39 9.41
C VAL A 61 -0.19 -11.92 10.74
N ALA A 62 0.30 -12.44 11.86
CA ALA A 62 -0.15 -12.03 13.21
C ALA A 62 0.17 -10.55 13.49
N ALA A 63 1.38 -10.11 13.17
CA ALA A 63 1.81 -8.73 13.32
C ALA A 63 1.03 -7.77 12.40
N THR A 64 0.80 -8.16 11.14
CA THR A 64 0.01 -7.38 10.19
C THR A 64 -1.43 -7.21 10.68
N THR A 65 -2.05 -8.29 11.17
CA THR A 65 -3.39 -8.27 11.75
C THR A 65 -3.44 -7.38 13.00
N TYR A 66 -2.46 -7.53 13.89
CA TYR A 66 -2.37 -6.71 15.09
C TYR A 66 -2.23 -5.22 14.76
N LEU A 67 -1.34 -4.88 13.80
CA LEU A 67 -1.16 -3.49 13.38
C LEU A 67 -2.43 -2.93 12.73
N TYR A 68 -3.13 -3.72 11.91
CA TYR A 68 -4.40 -3.32 11.30
C TYR A 68 -5.42 -2.84 12.35
N VAL A 69 -5.65 -3.67 13.36
CA VAL A 69 -6.62 -3.36 14.43
C VAL A 69 -6.13 -2.21 15.32
N LYS A 70 -4.83 -2.24 15.70
CA LYS A 70 -4.26 -1.26 16.63
C LYS A 70 -4.19 0.14 16.06
N SER A 71 -3.97 0.27 14.76
CA SER A 71 -3.79 1.55 14.08
C SER A 71 -5.05 2.07 13.40
N ASP A 72 -6.19 1.38 13.57
CA ASP A 72 -7.47 1.71 12.91
C ASP A 72 -7.31 1.95 11.41
N ALA A 73 -6.53 1.08 10.77
CA ALA A 73 -6.18 1.24 9.36
C ALA A 73 -7.41 1.06 8.47
N SER A 74 -7.58 1.95 7.51
CA SER A 74 -8.68 1.92 6.54
C SER A 74 -8.32 1.10 5.29
N TYR A 75 -9.32 0.86 4.44
CA TYR A 75 -9.12 0.22 3.13
C TYR A 75 -8.18 1.03 2.20
N ASN A 76 -8.04 2.32 2.44
CA ASN A 76 -7.15 3.22 1.69
C ASN A 76 -5.76 3.38 2.31
N THR A 77 -5.42 2.59 3.33
CA THR A 77 -4.10 2.59 3.95
C THR A 77 -3.08 1.89 3.07
N ILE A 78 -1.90 2.49 2.90
CA ILE A 78 -0.75 1.89 2.21
C ILE A 78 -0.10 0.86 3.13
N TRP A 79 0.19 -0.33 2.60
CA TRP A 79 0.88 -1.41 3.30
C TRP A 79 2.15 -1.79 2.58
N ILE A 80 3.27 -1.76 3.27
CA ILE A 80 4.58 -2.09 2.70
C ILE A 80 5.29 -3.12 3.59
N ASN A 81 5.68 -4.25 2.99
CA ASN A 81 6.65 -5.15 3.58
C ASN A 81 8.03 -4.82 3.01
N LEU A 82 8.97 -4.49 3.88
CA LEU A 82 10.38 -4.29 3.55
C LEU A 82 11.20 -5.32 4.31
N GLY A 83 12.19 -5.91 3.67
CA GLY A 83 13.12 -6.85 4.31
C GLY A 83 14.30 -7.18 3.43
N ILE A 84 15.25 -7.92 3.99
CA ILE A 84 16.38 -8.47 3.25
C ILE A 84 16.05 -9.87 2.70
N VAL A 85 16.73 -10.27 1.62
CA VAL A 85 16.51 -11.54 0.91
C VAL A 85 17.78 -12.09 0.32
N GLY A 86 17.84 -13.42 0.17
CA GLY A 86 18.87 -14.08 -0.61
C GLY A 86 18.46 -14.23 -2.07
N SER A 87 19.43 -14.25 -2.99
CA SER A 87 19.20 -14.48 -4.41
C SER A 87 20.45 -14.95 -5.15
N ARG A 88 20.25 -15.73 -6.22
CA ARG A 88 21.32 -16.07 -7.17
C ARG A 88 21.39 -15.12 -8.36
N ASN A 89 20.35 -14.35 -8.61
CA ASN A 89 20.18 -13.56 -9.84
C ASN A 89 20.58 -12.10 -9.70
N PHE A 90 20.68 -11.61 -8.45
CA PHE A 90 20.91 -10.20 -8.14
C PHE A 90 22.20 -10.02 -7.34
N LYS A 91 22.72 -8.81 -7.32
CA LYS A 91 23.90 -8.46 -6.53
C LYS A 91 23.50 -8.01 -5.12
N VAL A 92 24.34 -8.30 -4.14
CA VAL A 92 24.15 -7.79 -2.78
C VAL A 92 24.01 -6.27 -2.78
N GLY A 93 22.98 -5.79 -2.11
CA GLY A 93 22.61 -4.39 -2.02
C GLY A 93 21.65 -3.92 -3.12
N GLU A 94 21.29 -4.70 -4.11
CA GLU A 94 20.22 -4.32 -5.04
C GLU A 94 18.87 -4.31 -4.34
N LEU A 95 18.03 -3.32 -4.68
CA LEU A 95 16.65 -3.22 -4.23
C LEU A 95 15.74 -3.69 -5.38
N VAL A 96 14.90 -4.66 -5.10
CA VAL A 96 13.91 -5.18 -6.04
C VAL A 96 12.49 -4.95 -5.53
N GLN A 97 11.57 -4.68 -6.44
CA GLN A 97 10.14 -4.65 -6.16
C GLN A 97 9.49 -5.94 -6.64
N ILE A 98 8.70 -6.57 -5.78
CA ILE A 98 8.12 -7.88 -6.04
C ILE A 98 6.88 -7.76 -6.92
N ASP A 99 6.85 -8.51 -8.02
CA ASP A 99 5.72 -8.57 -8.96
C ASP A 99 5.00 -9.93 -8.98
N LYS A 100 5.62 -10.97 -8.40
CA LYS A 100 5.00 -12.27 -8.17
C LYS A 100 5.43 -12.80 -6.80
N ILE A 101 4.52 -13.41 -6.07
CA ILE A 101 4.79 -13.99 -4.75
C ILE A 101 4.30 -15.43 -4.74
N THR A 102 5.18 -16.34 -4.39
CA THR A 102 4.93 -17.76 -4.26
C THR A 102 5.36 -18.24 -2.87
N SER A 103 4.90 -19.42 -2.47
CA SER A 103 5.35 -20.08 -1.25
C SER A 103 5.50 -21.57 -1.51
N ASN A 104 6.47 -22.19 -0.86
CA ASN A 104 6.60 -23.65 -0.92
C ASN A 104 5.51 -24.38 -0.13
N ASP A 105 4.78 -23.67 0.75
CA ASP A 105 3.75 -24.27 1.62
C ASP A 105 2.33 -24.10 1.08
N PHE A 106 2.11 -23.17 0.14
CA PHE A 106 0.79 -22.83 -0.38
C PHE A 106 0.79 -22.86 -1.90
N PRO A 107 -0.27 -23.43 -2.54
CA PRO A 107 -0.34 -23.57 -3.99
C PRO A 107 -0.65 -22.26 -4.73
N ASP A 108 -1.22 -21.28 -4.05
CA ASP A 108 -1.68 -20.05 -4.69
C ASP A 108 -0.52 -19.08 -4.94
N ASN A 109 -0.55 -18.41 -6.08
CA ASN A 109 0.36 -17.33 -6.40
C ASN A 109 -0.33 -15.98 -6.19
N HIS A 110 0.43 -14.97 -5.80
CA HIS A 110 -0.04 -13.59 -5.72
C HIS A 110 0.76 -12.71 -6.68
N TYR A 111 0.09 -11.70 -7.24
CA TYR A 111 0.68 -10.77 -8.20
C TYR A 111 0.38 -9.35 -7.73
N PRO A 112 1.29 -8.64 -7.07
CA PRO A 112 1.09 -7.23 -6.70
C PRO A 112 0.65 -6.37 -7.88
N SER A 113 -0.14 -5.32 -7.61
CA SER A 113 -0.71 -4.49 -8.67
C SER A 113 0.38 -3.83 -9.52
N PRO A 114 0.30 -3.90 -10.86
CA PRO A 114 1.23 -3.20 -11.74
C PRO A 114 1.28 -1.68 -11.52
N ALA A 115 0.23 -1.08 -10.95
CA ALA A 115 0.20 0.34 -10.62
C ALA A 115 1.28 0.74 -9.61
N THR A 116 1.71 -0.18 -8.75
CA THR A 116 2.77 0.05 -7.76
C THR A 116 4.15 0.23 -8.38
N PHE A 117 4.34 -0.20 -9.64
CA PHE A 117 5.64 -0.16 -10.34
C PHE A 117 5.86 1.10 -11.17
N LYS A 118 4.89 1.99 -11.22
CA LYS A 118 4.95 3.21 -12.02
C LYS A 118 6.02 4.16 -11.48
N ASN A 119 6.75 4.81 -12.39
CA ASN A 119 7.72 5.86 -12.08
C ASN A 119 8.92 5.46 -11.18
N ASN A 120 9.13 4.17 -10.95
CA ASN A 120 10.37 3.68 -10.37
C ASN A 120 11.07 2.79 -11.39
N ASN A 121 12.36 2.89 -11.51
CA ASN A 121 13.18 2.06 -12.38
C ASN A 121 13.81 0.90 -11.59
N LEU A 122 13.04 0.32 -10.67
CA LEU A 122 13.48 -0.83 -9.88
C LEU A 122 13.35 -2.09 -10.71
N GLU A 123 14.32 -2.98 -10.55
CA GLU A 123 14.22 -4.35 -11.03
C GLU A 123 13.06 -5.06 -10.32
N ARG A 124 12.43 -5.99 -11.03
CA ARG A 124 11.32 -6.80 -10.54
C ARG A 124 11.77 -8.23 -10.34
N SER A 125 11.16 -8.88 -9.38
CA SER A 125 11.47 -10.27 -9.09
C SER A 125 10.28 -11.05 -8.58
N ASN A 126 10.30 -12.36 -8.82
CA ASN A 126 9.49 -13.30 -8.08
C ASN A 126 10.04 -13.45 -6.66
N LEU A 127 9.17 -13.39 -5.65
CA LEU A 127 9.46 -13.72 -4.27
C LEU A 127 9.02 -15.15 -3.97
N ILE A 128 9.92 -15.93 -3.42
CA ILE A 128 9.66 -17.30 -2.96
C ILE A 128 9.76 -17.31 -1.44
N THR A 129 8.62 -17.37 -0.76
CA THR A 129 8.60 -17.42 0.71
C THR A 129 8.76 -18.85 1.19
N VAL A 130 9.73 -19.07 2.08
CA VAL A 130 10.13 -20.37 2.63
C VAL A 130 10.06 -20.38 4.16
N ASN A 131 9.95 -21.57 4.78
CA ASN A 131 9.90 -21.69 6.24
C ASN A 131 11.28 -21.78 6.90
N LYS A 132 12.33 -21.99 6.12
CA LYS A 132 13.73 -22.05 6.61
C LYS A 132 14.60 -21.25 5.65
N PRO A 133 15.69 -20.66 6.15
CA PRO A 133 16.63 -19.95 5.30
C PRO A 133 17.11 -20.83 4.14
N GLU A 134 16.97 -20.30 2.92
CA GLU A 134 17.46 -20.95 1.71
C GLU A 134 18.91 -20.49 1.43
N VAL A 135 19.76 -21.40 1.01
CA VAL A 135 21.18 -21.12 0.77
C VAL A 135 21.62 -21.51 -0.65
N LEU A 136 20.86 -22.37 -1.33
CA LEU A 136 21.18 -22.84 -2.69
C LEU A 136 20.53 -21.99 -3.76
N PHE A 137 19.40 -21.35 -3.42
CA PHE A 137 18.61 -20.50 -4.34
C PHE A 137 18.38 -21.19 -5.70
N GLU A 138 17.78 -22.39 -5.68
CA GLU A 138 17.62 -23.26 -6.86
C GLU A 138 16.79 -22.64 -7.97
N ASN A 139 15.76 -21.87 -7.61
CA ASN A 139 14.87 -21.22 -8.57
C ASN A 139 15.24 -19.75 -8.79
N ASP A 140 14.86 -19.23 -9.94
CA ASP A 140 14.98 -17.81 -10.23
C ASP A 140 14.05 -16.99 -9.33
N GLY A 141 14.60 -15.92 -8.75
CA GLY A 141 13.88 -15.04 -7.84
C GLY A 141 14.66 -14.67 -6.60
N VAL A 142 13.93 -14.18 -5.60
CA VAL A 142 14.46 -13.82 -4.29
C VAL A 142 13.72 -14.59 -3.19
N TYR A 143 14.40 -14.87 -2.09
CA TYR A 143 13.89 -15.76 -1.04
C TYR A 143 13.75 -15.04 0.29
N ASP A 144 12.57 -15.12 0.90
CA ASP A 144 12.27 -14.61 2.23
C ASP A 144 11.49 -15.62 3.08
N MET A 145 11.09 -15.21 4.29
CA MET A 145 10.30 -16.03 5.20
C MET A 145 8.96 -15.39 5.61
N GLU A 146 8.55 -14.25 5.04
CA GLU A 146 7.40 -13.45 5.51
C GLU A 146 6.43 -12.98 4.41
N GLY A 147 6.94 -12.70 3.23
CA GLY A 147 6.22 -11.88 2.23
C GLY A 147 4.92 -12.48 1.73
N TYR A 148 4.84 -13.80 1.61
CA TYR A 148 3.61 -14.48 1.22
C TYR A 148 2.49 -14.25 2.25
N ALA A 149 2.77 -14.48 3.53
CA ALA A 149 1.79 -14.33 4.59
C ALA A 149 1.36 -12.87 4.79
N PHE A 150 2.31 -11.93 4.73
CA PHE A 150 2.02 -10.49 4.71
C PHE A 150 1.06 -10.14 3.58
N PHE A 151 1.41 -10.46 2.34
CA PHE A 151 0.63 -10.06 1.17
C PHE A 151 -0.75 -10.73 1.13
N SER A 152 -0.83 -12.01 1.53
CA SER A 152 -2.09 -12.76 1.60
C SER A 152 -3.13 -12.10 2.50
N PHE A 153 -2.69 -11.46 3.58
CA PHE A 153 -3.58 -10.74 4.48
C PHE A 153 -3.77 -9.28 4.06
N ALA A 154 -2.70 -8.55 3.74
CA ALA A 154 -2.76 -7.13 3.40
C ALA A 154 -3.72 -6.83 2.24
N LYS A 155 -3.75 -7.68 1.20
CA LYS A 155 -4.68 -7.55 0.07
C LYS A 155 -6.16 -7.72 0.41
N LYS A 156 -6.49 -8.21 1.63
CA LYS A 156 -7.87 -8.35 2.11
C LYS A 156 -8.35 -7.12 2.87
N ILE A 157 -7.43 -6.33 3.40
CA ILE A 157 -7.71 -5.20 4.28
C ILE A 157 -7.41 -3.84 3.66
N ALA A 158 -6.81 -3.83 2.48
CA ALA A 158 -6.48 -2.60 1.76
C ALA A 158 -6.81 -2.71 0.27
N SER A 159 -6.88 -1.56 -0.41
CA SER A 159 -6.91 -1.52 -1.87
C SER A 159 -5.66 -2.21 -2.42
N TYR A 160 -5.86 -3.05 -3.41
CA TYR A 160 -4.80 -3.87 -4.00
C TYR A 160 -3.63 -3.05 -4.55
N GLU A 161 -3.91 -1.84 -5.02
CA GLU A 161 -2.96 -0.87 -5.53
C GLU A 161 -2.10 -0.23 -4.43
N LEU A 162 -2.46 -0.42 -3.16
CA LEU A 162 -1.77 0.17 -2.02
C LEU A 162 -0.95 -0.86 -1.21
N VAL A 163 -0.79 -2.07 -1.74
CA VAL A 163 0.03 -3.11 -1.11
C VAL A 163 1.30 -3.35 -1.93
N SER A 164 2.46 -3.17 -1.32
CA SER A 164 3.76 -3.34 -1.97
C SER A 164 4.71 -4.20 -1.14
N VAL A 165 5.59 -4.92 -1.83
CA VAL A 165 6.66 -5.71 -1.22
C VAL A 165 7.99 -5.28 -1.84
N LEU A 166 8.91 -4.85 -0.99
CA LEU A 166 10.25 -4.36 -1.34
C LEU A 166 11.30 -5.24 -0.68
N LYS A 167 12.30 -5.67 -1.42
CA LYS A 167 13.34 -6.54 -0.91
C LYS A 167 14.73 -6.05 -1.31
N ILE A 168 15.67 -6.11 -0.37
CA ILE A 168 17.07 -5.75 -0.59
C ILE A 168 17.89 -7.05 -0.52
N ILE A 169 18.71 -7.27 -1.53
CA ILE A 169 19.55 -8.47 -1.59
C ILE A 169 20.63 -8.38 -0.51
N SER A 170 20.66 -9.32 0.41
CA SER A 170 21.64 -9.42 1.48
C SER A 170 22.70 -10.50 1.25
N ASP A 171 22.33 -11.55 0.54
CA ASP A 171 23.15 -12.73 0.36
C ASP A 171 22.94 -13.41 -1.00
N ILE A 172 23.97 -14.09 -1.43
CA ILE A 172 24.04 -14.84 -2.69
C ILE A 172 24.61 -16.25 -2.38
N PRO A 173 24.53 -17.20 -3.33
CA PRO A 173 25.11 -18.54 -3.11
C PRO A 173 26.54 -18.47 -2.58
N GLY A 174 26.82 -19.20 -1.51
CA GLY A 174 28.11 -19.21 -0.83
C GLY A 174 28.34 -18.12 0.20
N THR A 175 27.38 -17.22 0.41
CA THR A 175 27.43 -16.25 1.51
C THR A 175 27.24 -16.98 2.85
N ASP A 176 28.10 -16.73 3.78
CA ASP A 176 27.92 -17.16 5.17
C ASP A 176 26.95 -16.21 5.87
N ILE A 177 25.67 -16.57 5.88
CA ILE A 177 24.59 -15.73 6.46
C ILE A 177 24.80 -15.45 7.96
N SER A 178 25.55 -16.29 8.67
CA SER A 178 25.88 -16.07 10.10
C SER A 178 26.77 -14.84 10.33
N LYS A 179 27.43 -14.36 9.28
CA LYS A 179 28.31 -13.16 9.29
C LYS A 179 27.59 -11.88 8.85
N ILE A 180 26.33 -11.95 8.45
CA ILE A 180 25.55 -10.76 8.15
C ILE A 180 25.16 -10.10 9.47
N ASP A 181 25.93 -9.10 9.87
CA ASP A 181 25.70 -8.41 11.12
C ASP A 181 24.60 -7.33 10.97
N LYS A 182 24.11 -6.88 12.12
CA LYS A 182 23.10 -5.81 12.21
C LYS A 182 23.50 -4.55 11.44
N PHE A 183 24.73 -4.10 11.54
CA PHE A 183 25.23 -2.87 10.91
C PHE A 183 25.33 -3.01 9.39
N ALA A 184 25.62 -4.21 8.89
CA ALA A 184 25.61 -4.49 7.46
C ALA A 184 24.18 -4.32 6.89
N VAL A 185 23.17 -4.87 7.58
CA VAL A 185 21.76 -4.73 7.18
C VAL A 185 21.31 -3.26 7.20
N GLU A 186 21.58 -2.53 8.29
CA GLU A 186 21.27 -1.10 8.42
C GLU A 186 21.88 -0.30 7.26
N ARG A 187 23.15 -0.53 6.91
CA ARG A 187 23.81 0.14 5.79
C ARG A 187 23.20 -0.20 4.44
N LEU A 188 22.71 -1.43 4.24
CA LEU A 188 22.00 -1.81 3.01
C LEU A 188 20.71 -1.01 2.88
N VAL A 189 19.91 -0.92 3.94
CA VAL A 189 18.66 -0.16 3.94
C VAL A 189 18.95 1.33 3.73
N LEU A 190 19.88 1.91 4.49
CA LEU A 190 20.27 3.33 4.39
C LEU A 190 20.61 3.74 2.94
N LYS A 191 21.43 2.93 2.25
CA LYS A 191 21.80 3.20 0.85
C LYS A 191 20.61 3.16 -0.11
N LYS A 192 19.52 2.49 0.25
CA LYS A 192 18.34 2.34 -0.60
C LYS A 192 17.18 3.25 -0.22
N MET A 193 17.30 4.01 0.86
CA MET A 193 16.27 4.95 1.30
C MET A 193 15.75 5.86 0.18
N PRO A 194 16.58 6.49 -0.69
CA PRO A 194 16.06 7.34 -1.76
C PRO A 194 15.16 6.59 -2.77
N LEU A 195 15.43 5.31 -3.01
CA LEU A 195 14.60 4.49 -3.89
C LEU A 195 13.33 4.00 -3.19
N ILE A 196 13.42 3.68 -1.90
CA ILE A 196 12.27 3.31 -1.06
C ILE A 196 11.30 4.50 -0.97
N GLU A 197 11.80 5.71 -0.75
CA GLU A 197 11.00 6.94 -0.75
C GLU A 197 10.29 7.18 -2.08
N LYS A 198 10.98 6.93 -3.20
CA LYS A 198 10.37 7.05 -4.53
C LYS A 198 9.21 6.07 -4.75
N VAL A 199 9.32 4.85 -4.22
CA VAL A 199 8.19 3.89 -4.24
C VAL A 199 7.05 4.38 -3.36
N LEU A 200 7.36 4.88 -2.16
CA LEU A 200 6.35 5.45 -1.27
C LEU A 200 5.62 6.64 -1.92
N ASP A 201 6.34 7.55 -2.59
CA ASP A 201 5.75 8.69 -3.30
C ASP A 201 4.77 8.23 -4.40
N ASN A 202 5.09 7.15 -5.10
CA ASN A 202 4.16 6.55 -6.07
C ASN A 202 2.90 6.01 -5.38
N LEU A 203 3.05 5.27 -4.28
CA LEU A 203 1.93 4.73 -3.50
C LEU A 203 1.07 5.85 -2.90
N LEU A 204 1.66 6.93 -2.39
CA LEU A 204 0.94 8.11 -1.93
C LEU A 204 0.14 8.78 -3.05
N SER A 205 0.69 8.81 -4.26
CA SER A 205 -0.04 9.34 -5.43
C SER A 205 -1.22 8.46 -5.80
N LEU A 206 -1.09 7.13 -5.72
CA LEU A 206 -2.18 6.18 -5.92
C LEU A 206 -3.25 6.31 -4.82
N GLN A 207 -2.84 6.45 -3.56
CA GLN A 207 -3.74 6.68 -2.43
C GLN A 207 -4.58 7.94 -2.64
N GLU A 208 -3.95 9.05 -3.01
CA GLU A 208 -4.64 10.31 -3.32
C GLU A 208 -5.68 10.13 -4.45
N MET A 209 -5.30 9.42 -5.53
CA MET A 209 -6.23 9.14 -6.64
C MET A 209 -7.43 8.32 -6.18
N LEU A 210 -7.23 7.29 -5.36
CA LEU A 210 -8.31 6.46 -4.82
C LEU A 210 -9.23 7.25 -3.89
N LEU A 211 -8.66 8.09 -3.02
CA LEU A 211 -9.42 8.96 -2.13
C LEU A 211 -10.25 9.98 -2.93
N LEU A 212 -9.68 10.57 -3.97
CA LEU A 212 -10.43 11.49 -4.86
C LEU A 212 -11.61 10.80 -5.53
N GLN A 213 -11.47 9.55 -5.95
CA GLN A 213 -12.57 8.76 -6.53
C GLN A 213 -13.67 8.43 -5.52
N GLN A 214 -13.32 8.35 -4.22
CA GLN A 214 -14.26 8.04 -3.13
C GLN A 214 -14.93 9.28 -2.56
N ARG A 215 -14.40 10.48 -2.81
CA ARG A 215 -15.00 11.73 -2.33
C ARG A 215 -16.43 11.83 -2.82
N ILE A 216 -17.29 12.30 -1.90
CA ILE A 216 -18.67 12.65 -2.25
C ILE A 216 -18.60 13.89 -3.17
N PRO A 217 -19.14 13.84 -4.40
CA PRO A 217 -19.11 14.99 -5.29
C PRO A 217 -19.83 16.18 -4.66
N LYS A 218 -19.28 17.38 -4.89
CA LYS A 218 -19.97 18.63 -4.51
C LYS A 218 -21.43 18.60 -4.98
N TYR A 219 -22.33 19.08 -4.15
CA TYR A 219 -23.79 19.10 -4.37
C TYR A 219 -24.52 17.75 -4.24
N PHE A 220 -23.84 16.64 -4.00
CA PHE A 220 -24.50 15.34 -3.87
C PHE A 220 -25.47 15.31 -2.67
N ASP A 221 -25.01 15.74 -1.50
CA ASP A 221 -25.83 15.74 -0.29
C ASP A 221 -26.99 16.73 -0.40
N GLU A 222 -26.75 17.91 -0.96
CA GLU A 222 -27.76 18.93 -1.20
C GLU A 222 -28.87 18.41 -2.13
N ILE A 223 -28.51 17.75 -3.23
CA ILE A 223 -29.48 17.12 -4.15
C ILE A 223 -30.26 16.01 -3.45
N CYS A 224 -29.58 15.18 -2.64
CA CYS A 224 -30.23 14.10 -1.89
C CYS A 224 -31.14 14.58 -0.76
N GLN A 225 -30.89 15.77 -0.20
CA GLN A 225 -31.79 16.39 0.79
C GLN A 225 -33.10 16.91 0.14
N HIS A 226 -33.02 17.44 -1.06
CA HIS A 226 -34.18 17.97 -1.77
C HIS A 226 -35.05 16.90 -2.43
N LYS A 227 -34.52 15.73 -2.72
CA LYS A 227 -35.22 14.64 -3.44
C LYS A 227 -34.85 13.27 -2.89
N LYS A 228 -35.86 12.40 -2.79
CA LYS A 228 -35.62 11.00 -2.38
C LYS A 228 -35.07 10.18 -3.55
N PHE A 229 -33.88 9.67 -3.40
CA PHE A 229 -33.24 8.72 -4.31
C PHE A 229 -33.15 7.34 -3.69
N SER A 230 -33.39 6.29 -4.47
CA SER A 230 -33.07 4.92 -4.07
C SER A 230 -31.54 4.72 -3.97
N PHE A 231 -31.09 3.64 -3.38
CA PHE A 231 -29.66 3.35 -3.28
C PHE A 231 -28.98 3.33 -4.66
N SER A 232 -29.52 2.60 -5.62
CA SER A 232 -29.01 2.53 -7.00
C SER A 232 -28.99 3.88 -7.70
N GLN A 233 -30.03 4.69 -7.49
CA GLN A 233 -30.10 6.06 -8.01
C GLN A 233 -29.03 6.98 -7.38
N LYS A 234 -28.72 6.83 -6.09
CA LYS A 234 -27.63 7.56 -5.44
C LYS A 234 -26.26 7.19 -6.02
N VAL A 235 -26.01 5.91 -6.29
CA VAL A 235 -24.78 5.46 -6.98
C VAL A 235 -24.65 6.11 -8.36
N THR A 236 -25.74 6.11 -9.14
CA THR A 236 -25.78 6.74 -10.47
C THR A 236 -25.58 8.26 -10.38
N LEU A 237 -26.24 8.92 -9.43
CA LEU A 237 -26.08 10.36 -9.19
C LEU A 237 -24.63 10.72 -8.85
N LYS A 238 -23.99 9.95 -7.95
CA LYS A 238 -22.58 10.15 -7.60
C LYS A 238 -21.70 10.08 -8.86
N LYS A 239 -21.88 9.07 -9.69
CA LYS A 239 -21.15 8.91 -10.96
C LYS A 239 -21.35 10.12 -11.88
N TYR A 240 -22.57 10.57 -12.08
CA TYR A 240 -22.85 11.69 -12.96
C TYR A 240 -22.30 13.02 -12.42
N LEU A 241 -22.39 13.26 -11.12
CA LEU A 241 -21.82 14.47 -10.51
C LEU A 241 -20.29 14.49 -10.58
N THR A 242 -19.64 13.35 -10.42
CA THR A 242 -18.18 13.24 -10.62
C THR A 242 -17.79 13.58 -12.07
N GLN A 243 -18.51 13.03 -13.05
CA GLN A 243 -18.31 13.36 -14.48
C GLN A 243 -18.63 14.82 -14.79
N TRP A 244 -19.68 15.36 -14.16
CA TRP A 244 -20.06 16.77 -14.30
C TRP A 244 -18.95 17.71 -13.83
N GLN A 245 -18.41 17.47 -12.64
CA GLN A 245 -17.32 18.28 -12.10
C GLN A 245 -16.07 18.28 -12.98
N SER A 246 -15.76 17.12 -13.57
CA SER A 246 -14.63 16.98 -14.50
C SER A 246 -14.88 17.73 -15.83
N ARG A 247 -16.08 17.63 -16.37
CA ARG A 247 -16.41 18.18 -17.71
C ARG A 247 -16.82 19.65 -17.66
N PHE A 248 -17.49 20.05 -16.58
CA PHE A 248 -18.05 21.39 -16.39
C PHE A 248 -17.65 21.98 -15.03
N PRO A 249 -16.35 22.22 -14.75
CA PRO A 249 -15.87 22.59 -13.42
C PRO A 249 -16.48 23.88 -12.86
N MET A 250 -16.87 24.80 -13.75
CA MET A 250 -17.45 26.10 -13.38
C MET A 250 -19.00 26.13 -13.40
N ARG A 251 -19.66 25.03 -13.84
CA ARG A 251 -21.12 25.02 -14.00
C ARG A 251 -21.78 24.34 -12.80
N ASN A 252 -22.65 25.06 -12.10
CA ASN A 252 -23.39 24.53 -10.97
C ASN A 252 -24.46 23.53 -11.43
N PRO A 253 -24.39 22.24 -11.01
CA PRO A 253 -25.38 21.23 -11.40
C PRO A 253 -26.78 21.47 -10.83
N LEU A 254 -26.93 22.26 -9.75
CA LEU A 254 -28.22 22.57 -9.17
C LEU A 254 -29.11 23.38 -10.14
N GLY A 255 -28.50 24.18 -11.02
CA GLY A 255 -29.23 24.90 -12.06
C GLY A 255 -29.94 24.02 -13.09
N GLU A 256 -29.56 22.74 -13.15
CA GLU A 256 -30.19 21.75 -14.02
C GLU A 256 -31.42 21.08 -13.37
N ILE A 257 -31.65 21.28 -12.08
CA ILE A 257 -32.66 20.56 -11.30
C ILE A 257 -33.89 21.42 -11.13
N GLY A 258 -34.96 21.08 -11.84
CA GLY A 258 -36.26 21.72 -11.66
C GLY A 258 -36.96 21.26 -10.38
N GLN A 259 -37.68 22.18 -9.73
CA GLN A 259 -38.38 21.90 -8.46
C GLN A 259 -39.36 20.71 -8.53
N ARG A 260 -39.97 20.45 -9.69
CA ARG A 260 -40.95 19.37 -9.88
C ARG A 260 -40.36 18.07 -10.46
N MET A 261 -39.05 18.01 -10.69
CA MET A 261 -38.42 16.83 -11.28
C MET A 261 -38.34 15.66 -10.27
N THR A 262 -38.63 14.47 -10.74
CA THR A 262 -38.40 13.23 -10.01
C THR A 262 -36.90 12.86 -10.05
N ALA A 263 -36.45 11.95 -9.16
CA ALA A 263 -35.08 11.43 -9.15
C ALA A 263 -34.66 10.87 -10.52
N SER A 264 -35.54 10.10 -11.17
CA SER A 264 -35.27 9.52 -12.51
C SER A 264 -35.13 10.59 -13.59
N GLN A 265 -35.94 11.66 -13.55
CA GLN A 265 -35.84 12.75 -14.49
C GLN A 265 -34.53 13.56 -14.29
N ILE A 266 -34.12 13.77 -13.05
CA ILE A 266 -32.83 14.40 -12.72
C ILE A 266 -31.65 13.57 -13.29
N LEU A 267 -31.64 12.26 -13.05
CA LEU A 267 -30.59 11.37 -13.58
C LEU A 267 -30.58 11.39 -15.12
N LYS A 268 -31.76 11.33 -15.75
CA LYS A 268 -31.85 11.40 -17.21
C LYS A 268 -31.28 12.72 -17.74
N LYS A 269 -31.59 13.84 -17.11
CA LYS A 269 -31.10 15.16 -17.53
C LYS A 269 -29.57 15.26 -17.40
N PHE A 270 -28.99 14.73 -16.30
CA PHE A 270 -27.53 14.65 -16.18
C PHE A 270 -26.91 13.77 -17.27
N SER A 271 -27.50 12.60 -17.53
CA SER A 271 -27.06 11.70 -18.61
C SER A 271 -27.06 12.42 -19.96
N ASP A 272 -28.16 13.10 -20.32
CA ASP A 272 -28.32 13.81 -21.60
C ASP A 272 -27.30 14.97 -21.76
N ASN A 273 -27.01 15.68 -20.68
CA ASN A 273 -26.02 16.77 -20.69
C ASN A 273 -24.58 16.23 -20.77
N LEU A 274 -24.29 15.07 -20.19
CA LEU A 274 -22.98 14.43 -20.25
C LEU A 274 -22.71 13.71 -21.56
N SER A 275 -23.74 13.40 -22.34
CA SER A 275 -23.63 12.74 -23.65
C SER A 275 -23.41 13.70 -24.82
N ARG A 276 -23.62 15.00 -24.57
CA ARG A 276 -23.36 16.09 -25.52
C ARG A 276 -21.93 16.59 -25.43
#